data_e75588d47fab487b7756d77ec44bed4e
#
_entry.id   e75588d47fab487b7756d77ec44bed4e
#
_cell.length_a   1.000
_cell.length_b   1.000
_cell.length_c   1.000
_cell.angle_alpha   90.00
_cell.angle_beta   90.00
_cell.angle_gamma   90.00
#
_symmetry.space_group_name_H-M   'P 1'
#
loop_
_entity.id
_entity.type
_entity.pdbx_description
1 polymer ?
#
loop_
_entity_poly.entity_id
_entity_poly.type
_entity_poly.pdbx_seq_one_letter_code
_entity_poly.pdbx_strand_id
1 'polypeptide(L)'
;MHRLLVLFCLLCCLPGTGPRGAEPDGSGCAAAAAEAERAHGVPPGLLLAVGRIESGRPDPGTRRVEPWPWTINAAGAGQFFATKEEAAAAVGSLQMRGMRSIDVGCFQVNLMHHPSAFASLDEAFDPVANALYAAGFLADLRARLGAWPAAVAAYHSATPGLGEPYRDAVMNAWQTGGGAREAIFSVAAAAPIIAAVRVFAGVRVFVPSWASRGPAPLAPGLPRVITPSAGHATR
;
A
#
# COMPACT_ATOMS: atom_id res chain seq x y z
N MET A 1 25.35 -51.47 -57.54
CA MET A 1 25.23 -50.01 -57.51
C MET A 1 24.11 -49.65 -56.53
N HIS A 2 24.44 -49.43 -55.26
CA HIS A 2 23.47 -49.12 -54.21
C HIS A 2 23.64 -47.64 -53.82
N ARG A 3 22.62 -46.85 -54.08
CA ARG A 3 22.54 -45.46 -53.68
C ARG A 3 21.94 -45.40 -52.27
N LEU A 4 22.76 -45.02 -51.29
CA LEU A 4 22.34 -44.78 -49.91
C LEU A 4 21.78 -43.36 -49.85
N LEU A 5 20.48 -43.25 -49.55
CA LEU A 5 19.79 -41.98 -49.28
C LEU A 5 20.00 -41.65 -47.82
N VAL A 6 20.80 -40.63 -47.51
CA VAL A 6 20.92 -40.07 -46.14
C VAL A 6 19.82 -39.04 -45.94
N LEU A 7 18.84 -39.39 -45.09
CA LEU A 7 17.76 -38.50 -44.68
C LEU A 7 18.28 -37.60 -43.54
N PHE A 8 18.50 -36.33 -43.80
CA PHE A 8 18.94 -35.34 -42.82
C PHE A 8 17.69 -34.86 -42.07
N CYS A 9 17.49 -35.38 -40.82
CA CYS A 9 16.40 -34.91 -39.94
C CYS A 9 16.83 -33.55 -39.36
N LEU A 10 16.25 -32.46 -39.91
CA LEU A 10 16.39 -31.12 -39.37
C LEU A 10 15.48 -31.01 -38.14
N LEU A 11 16.05 -31.19 -36.95
CA LEU A 11 15.35 -31.01 -35.68
C LEU A 11 15.21 -29.49 -35.44
N CYS A 12 14.01 -28.95 -35.75
CA CYS A 12 13.66 -27.58 -35.43
C CYS A 12 13.63 -27.40 -33.91
N CYS A 13 14.67 -26.79 -33.34
CA CYS A 13 14.62 -26.23 -31.99
C CYS A 13 13.67 -25.02 -31.99
N LEU A 14 12.40 -25.25 -31.63
CA LEU A 14 11.48 -24.17 -31.28
C LEU A 14 11.94 -23.59 -29.93
N PRO A 15 12.17 -22.28 -29.84
CA PRO A 15 12.39 -21.67 -28.54
C PRO A 15 11.13 -21.84 -27.70
N GLY A 16 11.24 -22.60 -26.61
CA GLY A 16 10.18 -22.74 -25.63
C GLY A 16 9.85 -21.38 -25.04
N THR A 17 8.69 -20.84 -25.38
CA THR A 17 8.07 -19.75 -24.64
C THR A 17 7.60 -20.32 -23.31
N GLY A 18 8.51 -20.32 -22.31
CA GLY A 18 8.11 -20.54 -20.92
C GLY A 18 7.03 -19.53 -20.54
N PRO A 19 6.11 -19.89 -19.63
CA PRO A 19 5.13 -18.93 -19.15
C PRO A 19 5.88 -17.71 -18.59
N ARG A 20 5.72 -16.58 -19.26
CA ARG A 20 6.09 -15.29 -18.65
C ARG A 20 5.26 -15.22 -17.37
N GLY A 21 5.94 -15.27 -16.22
CA GLY A 21 5.31 -14.90 -14.96
C GLY A 21 4.59 -13.59 -15.20
N ALA A 22 3.27 -13.56 -14.93
CA ALA A 22 2.51 -12.32 -15.05
C ALA A 22 3.25 -11.26 -14.24
N GLU A 23 3.69 -10.19 -14.90
CA GLU A 23 4.16 -9.00 -14.19
C GLU A 23 3.07 -8.63 -13.19
N PRO A 24 3.40 -8.43 -11.92
CA PRO A 24 2.39 -8.06 -10.93
C PRO A 24 1.85 -6.71 -11.37
N ASP A 25 0.66 -6.77 -11.87
CA ASP A 25 -0.20 -5.61 -12.02
C ASP A 25 -0.92 -5.39 -10.69
N GLY A 26 -1.43 -4.20 -10.43
CA GLY A 26 -2.21 -3.92 -9.21
C GLY A 26 -3.45 -4.82 -9.03
N SER A 27 -3.70 -5.77 -9.94
CA SER A 27 -4.82 -6.71 -9.92
C SER A 27 -4.80 -7.61 -8.69
N GLY A 28 -3.62 -7.98 -8.18
CA GLY A 28 -3.47 -8.75 -6.96
C GLY A 28 -4.06 -8.06 -5.74
N CYS A 29 -3.79 -6.77 -5.55
CA CYS A 29 -4.36 -5.99 -4.45
C CYS A 29 -5.88 -5.80 -4.61
N ALA A 30 -6.37 -5.58 -5.83
CA ALA A 30 -7.81 -5.40 -6.06
C ALA A 30 -8.61 -6.68 -5.81
N ALA A 31 -8.10 -7.83 -6.27
CA ALA A 31 -8.72 -9.12 -6.00
C ALA A 31 -8.72 -9.44 -4.49
N ALA A 32 -7.59 -9.22 -3.82
CA ALA A 32 -7.45 -9.42 -2.38
C ALA A 32 -8.38 -8.50 -1.58
N ALA A 33 -8.52 -7.22 -1.99
CA ALA A 33 -9.48 -6.31 -1.38
C ALA A 33 -10.90 -6.85 -1.44
N ALA A 34 -11.36 -7.30 -2.61
CA ALA A 34 -12.72 -7.80 -2.78
C ALA A 34 -12.99 -9.07 -1.94
N GLU A 35 -12.00 -9.92 -1.77
CA GLU A 35 -12.11 -11.11 -0.89
C GLU A 35 -12.16 -10.69 0.59
N ALA A 36 -11.27 -9.82 1.03
CA ALA A 36 -11.20 -9.34 2.40
C ALA A 36 -12.44 -8.53 2.79
N GLU A 37 -13.00 -7.73 1.90
CA GLU A 37 -14.26 -7.01 2.10
C GLU A 37 -15.41 -7.97 2.41
N ARG A 38 -15.51 -9.07 1.65
CA ARG A 38 -16.54 -10.10 1.91
C ARG A 38 -16.31 -10.81 3.25
N ALA A 39 -15.06 -11.14 3.56
CA ALA A 39 -14.71 -11.86 4.78
C ALA A 39 -15.01 -11.06 6.06
N HIS A 40 -14.85 -9.74 6.02
CA HIS A 40 -14.98 -8.85 7.17
C HIS A 40 -16.23 -7.95 7.14
N GLY A 41 -17.12 -8.13 6.16
CA GLY A 41 -18.34 -7.33 6.04
C GLY A 41 -18.08 -5.85 5.73
N VAL A 42 -16.94 -5.55 5.10
CA VAL A 42 -16.62 -4.21 4.59
C VAL A 42 -17.42 -3.99 3.31
N PRO A 43 -18.02 -2.80 3.11
CA PRO A 43 -18.77 -2.51 1.89
C PRO A 43 -17.92 -2.70 0.63
N PRO A 44 -18.49 -3.30 -0.43
CA PRO A 44 -17.77 -3.56 -1.66
C PRO A 44 -17.08 -2.31 -2.24
N GLY A 45 -15.80 -2.42 -2.54
CA GLY A 45 -14.98 -1.35 -3.10
C GLY A 45 -14.42 -0.33 -2.11
N LEU A 46 -14.82 -0.37 -0.84
CA LEU A 46 -14.31 0.58 0.17
C LEU A 46 -12.84 0.33 0.50
N LEU A 47 -12.45 -0.92 0.74
CA LEU A 47 -11.05 -1.26 1.00
C LEU A 47 -10.19 -1.00 -0.25
N LEU A 48 -10.71 -1.30 -1.43
CA LEU A 48 -10.00 -0.97 -2.68
C LEU A 48 -9.76 0.54 -2.80
N ALA A 49 -10.72 1.37 -2.41
CA ALA A 49 -10.54 2.83 -2.38
C ALA A 49 -9.46 3.26 -1.37
N VAL A 50 -9.42 2.61 -0.19
CA VAL A 50 -8.31 2.79 0.77
C VAL A 50 -6.98 2.47 0.09
N GLY A 51 -6.83 1.29 -0.51
CA GLY A 51 -5.58 0.88 -1.16
C GLY A 51 -5.13 1.84 -2.27
N ARG A 52 -6.06 2.42 -3.04
CA ARG A 52 -5.74 3.42 -4.06
C ARG A 52 -5.16 4.72 -3.48
N ILE A 53 -5.59 5.11 -2.30
CA ILE A 53 -5.06 6.29 -1.61
C ILE A 53 -3.72 5.95 -0.93
N GLU A 54 -3.58 4.74 -0.38
CA GLU A 54 -2.41 4.31 0.39
C GLU A 54 -1.20 3.98 -0.49
N SER A 55 -1.39 3.16 -1.49
CA SER A 55 -0.32 2.62 -2.32
C SER A 55 -0.56 2.78 -3.82
N GLY A 56 -1.46 3.68 -4.19
CA GLY A 56 -1.89 3.87 -5.56
C GLY A 56 -0.75 4.25 -6.48
N ARG A 57 -0.58 3.49 -7.55
CA ARG A 57 0.39 3.71 -8.62
C ARG A 57 -0.35 3.78 -9.96
N PRO A 58 -0.05 4.80 -10.81
CA PRO A 58 -0.62 4.83 -12.15
C PRO A 58 -0.17 3.61 -12.96
N ASP A 59 -1.13 2.85 -13.48
CA ASP A 59 -0.86 1.77 -14.42
C ASP A 59 -0.50 2.36 -15.79
N PRO A 60 0.64 1.97 -16.40
CA PRO A 60 1.11 2.56 -17.64
C PRO A 60 0.16 2.33 -18.85
N GLY A 61 -0.55 1.20 -18.85
CA GLY A 61 -1.44 0.82 -19.94
C GLY A 61 -2.81 1.46 -19.87
N THR A 62 -3.41 1.45 -18.67
CA THR A 62 -4.79 1.91 -18.44
C THR A 62 -4.88 3.33 -17.89
N ARG A 63 -3.78 3.86 -17.38
CA ARG A 63 -3.69 5.13 -16.63
C ARG A 63 -4.56 5.17 -15.36
N ARG A 64 -5.12 4.03 -14.95
CA ARG A 64 -5.83 3.93 -13.69
C ARG A 64 -4.84 3.89 -12.54
N VAL A 65 -5.24 4.48 -11.42
CA VAL A 65 -4.47 4.35 -10.18
C VAL A 65 -4.92 3.07 -9.49
N GLU A 66 -4.00 2.11 -9.37
CA GLU A 66 -4.28 0.84 -8.68
C GLU A 66 -3.28 0.64 -7.54
N PRO A 67 -3.71 0.00 -6.43
CA PRO A 67 -2.82 -0.28 -5.32
C PRO A 67 -1.64 -1.15 -5.77
N TRP A 68 -0.44 -0.84 -5.27
CA TRP A 68 0.77 -1.60 -5.60
C TRP A 68 1.24 -2.42 -4.40
N PRO A 69 1.40 -3.76 -4.53
CA PRO A 69 1.65 -4.61 -3.38
C PRO A 69 3.02 -4.40 -2.74
N TRP A 70 4.01 -4.01 -3.50
CA TRP A 70 5.37 -3.81 -3.02
C TRP A 70 5.69 -2.33 -2.83
N THR A 71 4.85 -1.72 -2.01
CA THR A 71 4.95 -0.32 -1.59
C THR A 71 5.35 -0.26 -0.13
N ILE A 72 6.31 0.61 0.18
CA ILE A 72 6.62 0.98 1.56
C ILE A 72 6.52 2.49 1.73
N ASN A 73 6.20 2.92 2.95
CA ASN A 73 6.37 4.30 3.35
C ASN A 73 7.17 4.32 4.67
N ALA A 74 8.27 5.05 4.68
CA ALA A 74 9.11 5.22 5.85
C ALA A 74 9.40 6.70 6.05
N ALA A 75 9.04 7.25 7.21
CA ALA A 75 9.20 8.66 7.54
C ALA A 75 8.57 9.62 6.50
N GLY A 76 7.43 9.25 5.92
CA GLY A 76 6.72 10.03 4.91
C GLY A 76 7.27 9.90 3.48
N ALA A 77 8.29 9.06 3.26
CA ALA A 77 8.84 8.78 1.94
C ALA A 77 8.29 7.45 1.40
N GLY A 78 7.33 7.53 0.47
CA GLY A 78 6.77 6.37 -0.23
C GLY A 78 7.72 5.86 -1.31
N GLN A 79 7.86 4.54 -1.43
CA GLN A 79 8.70 3.88 -2.44
C GLN A 79 7.95 2.69 -3.03
N PHE A 80 8.05 2.52 -4.37
CA PHE A 80 7.52 1.38 -5.10
C PHE A 80 8.68 0.50 -5.57
N PHE A 81 8.57 -0.80 -5.34
CA PHE A 81 9.56 -1.78 -5.79
C PHE A 81 9.01 -2.62 -6.93
N ALA A 82 9.89 -3.22 -7.70
CA ALA A 82 9.50 -4.09 -8.79
C ALA A 82 9.12 -5.50 -8.30
N THR A 83 9.71 -5.94 -7.18
CA THR A 83 9.48 -7.27 -6.61
C THR A 83 9.23 -7.22 -5.10
N LYS A 84 8.64 -8.29 -4.57
CA LYS A 84 8.42 -8.50 -3.15
C LYS A 84 9.75 -8.56 -2.38
N GLU A 85 10.72 -9.24 -2.94
CA GLU A 85 12.05 -9.43 -2.36
C GLU A 85 12.77 -8.10 -2.19
N GLU A 86 12.70 -7.21 -3.18
CA GLU A 86 13.29 -5.86 -3.10
C GLU A 86 12.62 -5.04 -1.98
N ALA A 87 11.30 -5.07 -1.90
CA ALA A 87 10.56 -4.36 -0.85
C ALA A 87 10.90 -4.90 0.54
N ALA A 88 10.93 -6.23 0.71
CA ALA A 88 11.28 -6.86 1.98
C ALA A 88 12.74 -6.56 2.39
N ALA A 89 13.67 -6.60 1.45
CA ALA A 89 15.08 -6.25 1.70
C ALA A 89 15.23 -4.77 2.12
N ALA A 90 14.47 -3.87 1.49
CA ALA A 90 14.45 -2.46 1.85
C ALA A 90 13.93 -2.24 3.28
N VAL A 91 12.83 -2.88 3.66
CA VAL A 91 12.30 -2.86 5.04
C VAL A 91 13.33 -3.39 6.03
N GLY A 92 13.93 -4.57 5.77
CA GLY A 92 14.97 -5.14 6.62
C GLY A 92 16.16 -4.19 6.83
N SER A 93 16.61 -3.54 5.76
CA SER A 93 17.67 -2.54 5.83
C SER A 93 17.28 -1.30 6.65
N LEU A 94 16.03 -0.84 6.56
CA LEU A 94 15.51 0.27 7.35
C LEU A 94 15.45 -0.11 8.85
N GLN A 95 14.96 -1.31 9.15
CA GLN A 95 14.88 -1.84 10.51
C GLN A 95 16.25 -1.99 11.17
N MET A 96 17.26 -2.47 10.42
CA MET A 96 18.65 -2.53 10.91
C MET A 96 19.22 -1.15 11.24
N ARG A 97 18.76 -0.10 10.57
CA ARG A 97 19.12 1.31 10.87
C ARG A 97 18.26 1.94 11.97
N GLY A 98 17.44 1.13 12.66
CA GLY A 98 16.61 1.59 13.78
C GLY A 98 15.25 2.18 13.38
N MET A 99 14.88 2.19 12.10
CA MET A 99 13.57 2.65 11.64
C MET A 99 12.50 1.63 12.07
N ARG A 100 11.50 2.06 12.80
CA ARG A 100 10.42 1.20 13.28
C ARG A 100 9.09 1.45 12.59
N SER A 101 8.75 2.72 12.38
CA SER A 101 7.51 3.11 11.73
C SER A 101 7.67 3.01 10.23
N ILE A 102 7.20 1.89 9.67
CA ILE A 102 7.24 1.58 8.25
C ILE A 102 5.88 1.01 7.89
N ASP A 103 5.23 1.63 6.91
CA ASP A 103 3.98 1.17 6.32
C ASP A 103 4.30 0.26 5.14
N VAL A 104 3.58 -0.86 4.98
CA VAL A 104 3.89 -1.87 3.99
C VAL A 104 2.66 -2.41 3.25
N GLY A 105 2.86 -2.73 1.99
CA GLY A 105 1.91 -3.47 1.17
C GLY A 105 0.80 -2.62 0.54
N CYS A 106 -0.21 -3.31 0.00
CA CYS A 106 -1.35 -2.71 -0.70
C CYS A 106 -2.09 -1.65 0.14
N PHE A 107 -2.20 -1.89 1.44
CA PHE A 107 -3.04 -1.09 2.36
C PHE A 107 -2.21 -0.39 3.44
N GLN A 108 -0.88 -0.31 3.26
CA GLN A 108 0.06 0.43 4.09
C GLN A 108 -0.10 0.18 5.59
N VAL A 109 -0.11 -1.11 5.98
CA VAL A 109 -0.16 -1.51 7.38
C VAL A 109 1.14 -1.16 8.07
N ASN A 110 1.08 -0.37 9.15
CA ASN A 110 2.27 0.09 9.89
C ASN A 110 2.81 -0.98 10.81
N LEU A 111 4.06 -1.41 10.59
CA LEU A 111 4.70 -2.50 11.34
C LEU A 111 4.97 -2.17 12.81
N MET A 112 5.10 -0.88 13.17
CA MET A 112 5.29 -0.47 14.56
C MET A 112 3.98 -0.44 15.34
N HIS A 113 2.92 0.04 14.72
CA HIS A 113 1.61 0.15 15.35
C HIS A 113 0.85 -1.17 15.38
N HIS A 114 1.20 -2.08 14.46
CA HIS A 114 0.60 -3.41 14.30
C HIS A 114 1.67 -4.52 14.34
N PRO A 115 2.41 -4.67 15.45
CA PRO A 115 3.58 -5.57 15.50
C PRO A 115 3.24 -7.05 15.38
N SER A 116 1.98 -7.42 15.56
CA SER A 116 1.48 -8.80 15.44
C SER A 116 0.62 -9.01 14.18
N ALA A 117 0.59 -8.05 13.25
CA ALA A 117 -0.22 -8.15 12.05
C ALA A 117 0.24 -9.30 11.14
N PHE A 118 1.53 -9.53 11.08
CA PHE A 118 2.16 -10.49 10.17
C PHE A 118 3.27 -11.27 10.90
N ALA A 119 3.42 -12.55 10.57
CA ALA A 119 4.50 -13.38 11.11
C ALA A 119 5.85 -13.09 10.45
N SER A 120 5.86 -12.50 9.25
CA SER A 120 7.06 -12.19 8.49
C SER A 120 6.85 -11.03 7.51
N LEU A 121 7.95 -10.50 6.95
CA LEU A 121 7.86 -9.52 5.85
C LEU A 121 7.32 -10.15 4.58
N ASP A 122 7.55 -11.45 4.37
CA ASP A 122 6.98 -12.16 3.22
C ASP A 122 5.44 -12.16 3.26
N GLU A 123 4.87 -12.41 4.42
CA GLU A 123 3.43 -12.33 4.66
C GLU A 123 2.92 -10.88 4.60
N ALA A 124 3.67 -9.92 5.13
CA ALA A 124 3.28 -8.52 5.10
C ALA A 124 3.14 -7.95 3.68
N PHE A 125 3.92 -8.48 2.73
CA PHE A 125 3.87 -8.13 1.32
C PHE A 125 3.02 -9.09 0.47
N ASP A 126 2.39 -10.11 1.09
CA ASP A 126 1.38 -10.91 0.41
C ASP A 126 0.08 -10.10 0.30
N PRO A 127 -0.47 -9.89 -0.91
CA PRO A 127 -1.67 -9.06 -1.08
C PRO A 127 -2.87 -9.55 -0.29
N VAL A 128 -3.05 -10.87 -0.16
CA VAL A 128 -4.20 -11.45 0.54
C VAL A 128 -4.07 -11.26 2.05
N ALA A 129 -2.91 -11.57 2.61
CA ALA A 129 -2.65 -11.37 4.04
C ALA A 129 -2.76 -9.89 4.44
N ASN A 130 -2.17 -8.99 3.62
CA ASN A 130 -2.23 -7.55 3.84
C ASN A 130 -3.67 -7.01 3.78
N ALA A 131 -4.47 -7.48 2.80
CA ALA A 131 -5.88 -7.11 2.65
C ALA A 131 -6.75 -7.61 3.80
N LEU A 132 -6.59 -8.89 4.20
CA LEU A 132 -7.36 -9.47 5.30
C LEU A 132 -7.12 -8.72 6.60
N TYR A 133 -5.85 -8.42 6.92
CA TYR A 133 -5.54 -7.63 8.10
C TYR A 133 -6.15 -6.22 8.03
N ALA A 134 -5.98 -5.52 6.93
CA ALA A 134 -6.50 -4.17 6.75
C ALA A 134 -8.03 -4.12 6.82
N ALA A 135 -8.73 -5.09 6.21
CA ALA A 135 -10.19 -5.20 6.28
C ALA A 135 -10.68 -5.45 7.71
N GLY A 136 -10.04 -6.37 8.43
CA GLY A 136 -10.33 -6.66 9.84
C GLY A 136 -10.16 -5.41 10.70
N PHE A 137 -9.04 -4.71 10.57
CA PHE A 137 -8.79 -3.47 11.30
C PHE A 137 -9.82 -2.38 10.98
N LEU A 138 -10.18 -2.21 9.70
CA LEU A 138 -11.20 -1.25 9.28
C LEU A 138 -12.59 -1.62 9.85
N ALA A 139 -12.94 -2.90 9.87
CA ALA A 139 -14.20 -3.40 10.47
C ALA A 139 -14.24 -3.17 11.98
N ASP A 140 -13.13 -3.39 12.69
CA ASP A 140 -13.00 -3.10 14.12
C ASP A 140 -13.16 -1.62 14.43
N LEU A 141 -12.58 -0.76 13.60
CA LEU A 141 -12.79 0.70 13.68
C LEU A 141 -14.25 1.05 13.48
N ARG A 142 -14.91 0.44 12.50
CA ARG A 142 -16.34 0.62 12.25
C ARG A 142 -17.21 0.20 13.44
N ALA A 143 -16.89 -0.94 14.05
CA ALA A 143 -17.62 -1.43 15.23
C ALA A 143 -17.51 -0.45 16.42
N ARG A 144 -16.32 0.14 16.62
CA ARG A 144 -16.07 1.10 17.71
C ARG A 144 -16.65 2.47 17.45
N LEU A 145 -16.60 2.97 16.21
CA LEU A 145 -16.93 4.36 15.86
C LEU A 145 -18.33 4.53 15.26
N GLY A 146 -19.02 3.45 14.98
CA GLY A 146 -20.41 3.47 14.56
C GLY A 146 -20.66 3.82 13.07
N ALA A 147 -19.66 4.31 12.31
CA ALA A 147 -19.83 4.72 10.92
C ALA A 147 -18.58 4.45 10.06
N TRP A 148 -18.76 4.05 8.80
CA TRP A 148 -17.64 3.83 7.87
C TRP A 148 -16.76 5.07 7.62
N PRO A 149 -17.35 6.28 7.43
CA PRO A 149 -16.52 7.48 7.29
C PRO A 149 -15.62 7.75 8.50
N ALA A 150 -16.12 7.50 9.72
CA ALA A 150 -15.33 7.65 10.94
C ALA A 150 -14.23 6.58 11.04
N ALA A 151 -14.54 5.33 10.64
CA ALA A 151 -13.56 4.26 10.56
C ALA A 151 -12.44 4.56 9.56
N VAL A 152 -12.78 5.06 8.40
CA VAL A 152 -11.81 5.47 7.36
C VAL A 152 -10.93 6.61 7.87
N ALA A 153 -11.47 7.61 8.52
CA ALA A 153 -10.66 8.68 9.13
C ALA A 153 -9.66 8.10 10.13
N ALA A 154 -10.13 7.24 11.03
CA ALA A 154 -9.33 6.63 12.09
C ALA A 154 -8.33 5.58 11.58
N TYR A 155 -8.56 4.99 10.41
CA TYR A 155 -7.60 4.10 9.74
C TYR A 155 -6.27 4.83 9.49
N HIS A 156 -6.35 6.06 9.01
CA HIS A 156 -5.17 6.90 8.78
C HIS A 156 -4.67 7.54 10.08
N SER A 157 -5.57 8.11 10.89
CA SER A 157 -5.19 8.76 12.14
C SER A 157 -6.38 8.90 13.09
N ALA A 158 -6.19 8.49 14.33
CA ALA A 158 -7.14 8.77 15.40
C ALA A 158 -7.07 10.22 15.91
N THR A 159 -6.08 11.00 15.48
CA THR A 159 -5.95 12.40 15.88
C THR A 159 -6.97 13.27 15.13
N PRO A 160 -7.82 14.02 15.83
CA PRO A 160 -8.77 14.92 15.21
C PRO A 160 -8.07 15.91 14.24
N GLY A 161 -8.66 16.15 13.09
CA GLY A 161 -8.14 17.05 12.05
C GLY A 161 -7.14 16.41 11.09
N LEU A 162 -6.56 15.24 11.41
CA LEU A 162 -5.63 14.55 10.52
C LEU A 162 -6.30 13.47 9.66
N GLY A 163 -7.32 12.82 10.18
CA GLY A 163 -8.04 11.76 9.45
C GLY A 163 -9.06 12.25 8.43
N GLU A 164 -9.61 13.45 8.61
CA GLU A 164 -10.72 13.95 7.80
C GLU A 164 -10.36 14.18 6.31
N PRO A 165 -9.22 14.81 5.97
CA PRO A 165 -8.83 14.95 4.56
C PRO A 165 -8.59 13.60 3.87
N TYR A 166 -8.04 12.64 4.60
CA TYR A 166 -7.86 11.27 4.12
C TYR A 166 -9.21 10.58 3.88
N ARG A 167 -10.11 10.64 4.87
CA ARG A 167 -11.49 10.14 4.74
C ARG A 167 -12.16 10.69 3.48
N ASP A 168 -12.08 12.00 3.26
CA ASP A 168 -12.74 12.64 2.14
C ASP A 168 -12.18 12.15 0.80
N ALA A 169 -10.86 11.95 0.71
CA ALA A 169 -10.22 11.38 -0.46
C ALA A 169 -10.67 9.93 -0.71
N VAL A 170 -10.69 9.08 0.32
CA VAL A 170 -11.13 7.67 0.21
C VAL A 170 -12.61 7.59 -0.15
N MET A 171 -13.47 8.35 0.52
CA MET A 171 -14.91 8.34 0.27
C MET A 171 -15.23 8.81 -1.15
N ASN A 172 -14.53 9.82 -1.65
CA ASN A 172 -14.66 10.26 -3.03
C ASN A 172 -14.20 9.16 -4.01
N ALA A 173 -13.05 8.53 -3.77
CA ALA A 173 -12.57 7.42 -4.59
C ALA A 173 -13.54 6.22 -4.61
N TRP A 174 -14.17 5.92 -3.47
CA TRP A 174 -15.17 4.87 -3.34
C TRP A 174 -16.44 5.17 -4.12
N GLN A 175 -17.01 6.39 -3.97
CA GLN A 175 -18.23 6.83 -4.65
C GLN A 175 -18.07 6.88 -6.17
N THR A 176 -16.90 7.22 -6.67
CA THR A 176 -16.62 7.29 -8.10
C THR A 176 -16.33 5.92 -8.74
N GLY A 177 -16.46 4.83 -7.96
CA GLY A 177 -16.27 3.45 -8.45
C GLY A 177 -14.86 3.18 -8.95
N GLY A 178 -13.87 3.89 -8.38
CA GLY A 178 -12.49 3.86 -8.84
C GLY A 178 -12.27 4.58 -10.16
N GLY A 179 -13.29 5.26 -10.65
CA GLY A 179 -13.15 6.27 -11.68
C GLY A 179 -12.54 7.54 -11.12
N ALA A 180 -11.48 7.43 -10.33
CA ALA A 180 -10.61 8.57 -9.99
C ALA A 180 -9.96 9.12 -11.25
N ARG A 181 -10.80 9.31 -12.27
CA ARG A 181 -10.42 9.70 -13.62
C ARG A 181 -9.88 11.11 -13.71
N GLU A 182 -10.15 11.98 -12.76
CA GLU A 182 -9.79 13.40 -12.92
C GLU A 182 -9.61 14.19 -11.62
N ALA A 183 -10.16 13.77 -10.48
CA ALA A 183 -10.12 14.59 -9.28
C ALA A 183 -8.70 14.74 -8.70
N ILE A 184 -7.85 13.72 -8.83
CA ILE A 184 -6.45 13.80 -8.36
C ILE A 184 -5.64 14.73 -9.29
N PHE A 185 -5.96 14.77 -10.57
CA PHE A 185 -5.33 15.69 -11.52
C PHE A 185 -5.91 17.11 -11.48
N SER A 186 -7.17 17.26 -11.11
CA SER A 186 -7.81 18.59 -10.98
C SER A 186 -7.28 19.37 -9.78
N VAL A 187 -6.94 18.69 -8.68
CA VAL A 187 -6.28 19.35 -7.54
C VAL A 187 -4.81 19.68 -7.84
N ALA A 188 -4.16 18.89 -8.67
CA ALA A 188 -2.78 19.16 -9.12
C ALA A 188 -2.70 20.31 -10.15
N ALA A 189 -3.80 20.62 -10.85
CA ALA A 189 -3.85 21.75 -11.79
C ALA A 189 -4.00 23.12 -11.09
N ALA A 190 -4.29 23.15 -9.81
CA ALA A 190 -4.50 24.40 -9.06
C ALA A 190 -3.27 24.94 -8.34
N ALA A 191 -2.15 24.21 -8.27
CA ALA A 191 -0.88 24.73 -7.80
C ALA A 191 0.29 23.88 -8.33
N PRO A 192 1.38 24.46 -8.84
CA PRO A 192 2.57 23.73 -9.19
C PRO A 192 3.34 23.36 -7.92
N ILE A 193 2.93 22.29 -7.27
CA ILE A 193 3.76 21.67 -6.23
C ILE A 193 4.66 20.70 -6.97
N ILE A 194 5.85 21.15 -7.32
CA ILE A 194 6.95 20.30 -7.74
C ILE A 194 7.32 19.46 -6.53
N ALA A 195 6.69 18.29 -6.41
CA ALA A 195 7.18 17.26 -5.51
C ALA A 195 8.56 16.86 -6.03
N ALA A 196 9.60 17.16 -5.28
CA ALA A 196 10.96 16.82 -5.66
C ALA A 196 11.09 15.30 -5.75
N VAL A 197 11.14 14.77 -6.96
CA VAL A 197 11.48 13.37 -7.21
C VAL A 197 12.97 13.22 -6.95
N ARG A 198 13.35 12.67 -5.81
CA ARG A 198 14.73 12.25 -5.57
C ARG A 198 14.90 10.84 -6.12
N VAL A 199 15.73 10.72 -7.13
CA VAL A 199 16.14 9.43 -7.69
C VAL A 199 17.35 8.95 -6.90
N PHE A 200 17.18 7.87 -6.13
CA PHE A 200 18.29 7.13 -5.53
C PHE A 200 18.42 5.80 -6.28
N ALA A 201 19.53 5.62 -6.97
CA ALA A 201 19.96 4.32 -7.54
C ALA A 201 18.84 3.47 -8.18
N GLY A 202 18.04 4.07 -9.09
CA GLY A 202 16.99 3.36 -9.83
C GLY A 202 15.64 3.24 -9.13
N VAL A 203 15.53 3.66 -7.88
CA VAL A 203 14.27 3.68 -7.12
C VAL A 203 13.59 5.04 -7.29
N ARG A 204 12.35 5.06 -7.76
CA ARG A 204 11.54 6.28 -7.80
C ARG A 204 10.86 6.46 -6.45
N VAL A 205 11.22 7.53 -5.74
CA VAL A 205 10.55 7.93 -4.49
C VAL A 205 9.37 8.83 -4.85
N PHE A 206 8.16 8.41 -4.52
CA PHE A 206 6.96 9.24 -4.61
C PHE A 206 6.60 9.74 -3.21
N VAL A 207 6.56 11.04 -3.03
CA VAL A 207 6.07 11.65 -1.78
C VAL A 207 4.65 12.12 -2.04
N PRO A 208 3.62 11.49 -1.46
CA PRO A 208 2.25 11.98 -1.56
C PRO A 208 2.17 13.41 -1.03
N SER A 209 1.36 14.27 -1.65
CA SER A 209 1.27 15.70 -1.33
C SER A 209 0.87 15.99 0.13
N TRP A 210 0.28 15.02 0.84
CA TRP A 210 -0.03 15.10 2.26
C TRP A 210 1.17 14.82 3.17
N ALA A 211 2.17 14.04 2.70
CA ALA A 211 3.37 13.70 3.47
C ALA A 211 4.40 14.84 3.50
N SER A 212 4.32 15.79 2.58
CA SER A 212 5.23 16.94 2.51
C SER A 212 4.83 18.10 3.44
N ARG A 213 3.69 18.01 4.11
CA ARG A 213 3.43 18.90 5.26
C ARG A 213 4.15 18.31 6.45
N GLY A 214 5.31 18.89 6.78
CA GLY A 214 6.01 18.62 8.03
C GLY A 214 5.03 18.68 9.22
N PRO A 215 5.36 18.05 10.36
CA PRO A 215 4.49 18.07 11.52
C PRO A 215 4.11 19.54 11.78
N ALA A 216 2.80 19.81 11.76
CA ALA A 216 2.31 21.12 12.14
C ALA A 216 2.89 21.43 13.53
N PRO A 217 3.37 22.66 13.77
CA PRO A 217 3.86 23.01 15.08
C PRO A 217 2.77 22.68 16.09
N LEU A 218 3.11 21.85 17.09
CA LEU A 218 2.19 21.46 18.14
C LEU A 218 1.62 22.72 18.76
N ALA A 219 0.31 22.88 18.64
CA ALA A 219 -0.40 23.95 19.32
C ALA A 219 -0.12 23.82 20.82
N PRO A 220 0.28 24.88 21.51
CA PRO A 220 0.53 24.82 22.94
C PRO A 220 -0.79 24.48 23.65
N GLY A 221 -0.87 23.32 24.29
CA GLY A 221 -2.02 22.93 25.10
C GLY A 221 -2.67 21.57 24.81
N LEU A 222 -2.17 20.74 23.90
CA LEU A 222 -2.73 19.40 23.71
C LEU A 222 -2.19 18.45 24.81
N PRO A 223 -3.05 17.64 25.47
CA PRO A 223 -2.63 16.69 26.47
C PRO A 223 -1.74 15.61 25.84
N ARG A 224 -0.59 15.36 26.45
CA ARG A 224 0.27 14.23 26.11
C ARG A 224 -0.51 12.94 26.34
N VAL A 225 -0.49 12.03 25.37
CA VAL A 225 -0.93 10.65 25.59
C VAL A 225 -0.11 10.08 26.71
N ILE A 226 -0.76 9.84 27.85
CA ILE A 226 -0.15 9.20 29.01
C ILE A 226 -0.05 7.72 28.66
N THR A 227 1.17 7.24 28.35
CA THR A 227 1.45 5.81 28.38
C THR A 227 1.28 5.34 29.82
N PRO A 228 0.55 4.23 30.08
CA PRO A 228 0.49 3.69 31.42
C PRO A 228 1.88 3.27 31.85
N SER A 229 2.39 3.89 32.93
CA SER A 229 3.60 3.52 33.61
C SER A 229 3.44 2.08 34.12
N ALA A 230 4.35 1.19 33.73
CA ALA A 230 4.50 -0.11 34.32
C ALA A 230 4.81 0.07 35.81
N GLY A 231 3.82 -0.21 36.64
CA GLY A 231 3.98 -0.16 38.08
C GLY A 231 5.05 -1.15 38.55
N HIS A 232 6.06 -0.65 39.20
CA HIS A 232 6.99 -1.43 39.98
C HIS A 232 6.21 -2.13 41.11
N ALA A 233 6.08 -3.44 41.02
CA ALA A 233 5.71 -4.26 42.17
C ALA A 233 6.97 -4.46 43.05
N THR A 234 7.06 -3.72 44.12
CA THR A 234 7.95 -4.04 45.24
C THR A 234 7.22 -4.94 46.24
N ARG A 235 7.85 -6.05 46.52
CA ARG A 235 7.67 -7.10 47.58
C ARG A 235 6.81 -8.28 47.18
#